data_065a393363300ff13505c74c1de244de
#
_entry.id   065a393363300ff13505c74c1de244de
#
_cell.length_a   1.000
_cell.length_b   1.000
_cell.length_c   1.000
_cell.angle_alpha   90.00
_cell.angle_beta   90.00
_cell.angle_gamma   90.00
#
_symmetry.space_group_name_H-M   'P 1'
#
loop_
_entity.id
_entity.type
_entity.pdbx_description
1 polymer ?
#
loop_
_entity_poly.entity_id
_entity_poly.type
_entity_poly.pdbx_seq_one_letter_code
_entity_poly.pdbx_strand_id
1 'polypeptide(L)'
;EDEAFPLDVLDMEKAGRNSGGVVIVQVKRIAERGSLPPGDVRIPAALVDYVVVCENPAQHGVSFAETDNIAYTGRVRMAVSRLQPAPLSADKIIQRRAFLELAPLHRPTINLGIGIAAGIGRIASEEGFDDYTVTIESGVIGGVPAEELSFGAAVNPTAIVPQASQFDFYDGGGLDIAFLGMAEVDRHGAVNVSRFNNSIVGVG
;
A
#
# COMPACT_ATOMS: atom_id res chain seq x y z
N GLU A 1 6.34 15.81 -7.17
CA GLU A 1 5.12 15.59 -6.37
C GLU A 1 5.35 14.46 -5.37
N ASP A 2 4.66 14.55 -4.21
CA ASP A 2 4.79 13.56 -3.16
C ASP A 2 4.00 12.29 -3.50
N GLU A 3 4.69 11.17 -3.51
CA GLU A 3 4.11 9.86 -3.77
C GLU A 3 3.67 9.21 -2.45
N ALA A 4 2.49 8.58 -2.45
CA ALA A 4 1.99 7.86 -1.29
C ALA A 4 2.62 6.46 -1.18
N PHE A 5 2.95 5.85 -2.33
CA PHE A 5 3.61 4.54 -2.44
C PHE A 5 4.10 4.31 -3.87
N PRO A 6 5.36 3.89 -4.07
CA PRO A 6 5.97 3.77 -5.40
C PRO A 6 5.61 2.47 -6.13
N LEU A 7 5.06 1.46 -5.43
CA LEU A 7 4.87 0.11 -5.97
C LEU A 7 6.18 -0.44 -6.57
N ASP A 8 6.07 -1.19 -7.65
CA ASP A 8 7.16 -1.74 -8.45
C ASP A 8 7.36 -0.98 -9.79
N VAL A 9 6.88 0.27 -9.85
CA VAL A 9 6.90 1.09 -11.07
C VAL A 9 8.28 1.17 -11.68
N LEU A 10 9.33 1.38 -10.88
CA LEU A 10 10.70 1.46 -11.37
C LEU A 10 11.16 0.14 -12.05
N ASP A 11 10.76 -1.00 -11.51
CA ASP A 11 11.15 -2.30 -12.06
C ASP A 11 10.36 -2.64 -13.33
N MET A 12 9.08 -2.26 -13.37
CA MET A 12 8.25 -2.36 -14.59
C MET A 12 8.81 -1.50 -15.73
N GLU A 13 9.24 -0.27 -15.43
CA GLU A 13 9.83 0.62 -16.44
C GLU A 13 11.16 0.12 -16.96
N LYS A 14 12.04 -0.39 -16.11
CA LYS A 14 13.27 -1.07 -16.50
C LYS A 14 12.97 -2.26 -17.41
N ALA A 15 12.00 -3.10 -17.02
CA ALA A 15 11.60 -4.26 -17.80
C ALA A 15 11.03 -3.84 -19.16
N GLY A 16 10.14 -2.86 -19.19
CA GLY A 16 9.58 -2.30 -20.41
C GLY A 16 10.67 -1.77 -21.34
N ARG A 17 11.56 -0.94 -20.82
CA ARG A 17 12.67 -0.35 -21.60
C ARG A 17 13.63 -1.42 -22.14
N ASN A 18 14.05 -2.35 -21.30
CA ASN A 18 14.97 -3.42 -21.69
C ASN A 18 14.39 -4.41 -22.70
N SER A 19 13.06 -4.52 -22.74
CA SER A 19 12.34 -5.36 -23.70
C SER A 19 12.03 -4.64 -25.04
N GLY A 20 12.51 -3.42 -25.23
CA GLY A 20 12.22 -2.61 -26.42
C GLY A 20 10.81 -1.99 -26.41
N GLY A 21 10.18 -1.92 -25.25
CA GLY A 21 8.90 -1.25 -25.06
C GLY A 21 9.04 0.27 -24.93
N VAL A 22 7.92 0.93 -24.70
CA VAL A 22 7.81 2.38 -24.55
C VAL A 22 7.35 2.70 -23.12
N VAL A 23 8.04 3.64 -22.48
CA VAL A 23 7.71 4.14 -21.14
C VAL A 23 7.07 5.52 -21.24
N ILE A 24 5.81 5.61 -20.82
CA ILE A 24 5.03 6.84 -20.80
C ILE A 24 4.67 7.15 -19.36
N VAL A 25 5.04 8.34 -18.89
CA VAL A 25 4.70 8.80 -17.53
C VAL A 25 3.70 9.95 -17.57
N GLN A 26 2.65 9.86 -16.77
CA GLN A 26 1.71 10.95 -16.56
C GLN A 26 2.14 11.77 -15.35
N VAL A 27 2.13 13.09 -15.47
CA VAL A 27 2.52 14.01 -14.40
C VAL A 27 1.49 15.13 -14.26
N LYS A 28 1.38 15.71 -13.07
CA LYS A 28 0.54 16.90 -12.85
C LYS A 28 1.14 18.16 -13.45
N ARG A 29 2.47 18.25 -13.49
CA ARG A 29 3.19 19.44 -14.00
C ARG A 29 4.61 19.06 -14.43
N ILE A 30 5.19 19.92 -15.24
CA ILE A 30 6.63 19.89 -15.57
C ILE A 30 7.38 20.76 -14.57
N ALA A 31 8.43 20.23 -13.97
CA ALA A 31 9.37 20.97 -13.15
C ALA A 31 10.59 21.39 -13.97
N GLU A 32 11.29 22.43 -13.53
CA GLU A 32 12.55 22.83 -14.15
C GLU A 32 13.60 21.72 -13.97
N ARG A 33 14.42 21.53 -15.00
CA ARG A 33 15.46 20.51 -14.97
C ARG A 33 16.44 20.73 -13.80
N GLY A 34 16.61 19.69 -12.99
CA GLY A 34 17.51 19.73 -11.83
C GLY A 34 16.92 20.39 -10.58
N SER A 35 15.65 20.81 -10.60
CA SER A 35 14.98 21.39 -9.43
C SER A 35 14.49 20.37 -8.41
N LEU A 36 14.38 19.09 -8.80
CA LEU A 36 13.96 18.02 -7.89
C LEU A 36 15.17 17.49 -7.09
N PRO A 37 15.04 17.27 -5.78
CA PRO A 37 16.08 16.61 -5.00
C PRO A 37 16.34 15.22 -5.59
N PRO A 38 17.59 14.78 -5.81
CA PRO A 38 17.88 13.48 -6.43
C PRO A 38 17.30 12.28 -5.67
N GLY A 39 17.17 12.38 -4.36
CA GLY A 39 16.55 11.33 -3.53
C GLY A 39 15.04 11.18 -3.73
N ASP A 40 14.37 12.19 -4.28
CA ASP A 40 12.93 12.18 -4.55
C ASP A 40 12.62 11.71 -5.98
N VAL A 41 13.64 11.59 -6.84
CA VAL A 41 13.48 11.09 -8.21
C VAL A 41 13.36 9.57 -8.20
N ARG A 42 12.14 9.06 -8.33
CA ARG A 42 11.87 7.61 -8.35
C ARG A 42 12.15 6.99 -9.70
N ILE A 43 11.85 7.71 -10.78
CA ILE A 43 11.99 7.25 -12.15
C ILE A 43 13.06 8.11 -12.84
N PRO A 44 14.25 7.57 -13.11
CA PRO A 44 15.28 8.32 -13.85
C PRO A 44 14.84 8.64 -15.26
N ALA A 45 15.15 9.85 -15.73
CA ALA A 45 14.79 10.31 -17.07
C ALA A 45 15.29 9.39 -18.21
N ALA A 46 16.36 8.62 -17.98
CA ALA A 46 16.89 7.66 -18.94
C ALA A 46 15.92 6.50 -19.25
N LEU A 47 14.93 6.26 -18.40
CA LEU A 47 13.92 5.21 -18.58
C LEU A 47 12.66 5.72 -19.29
N VAL A 48 12.46 7.04 -19.37
CA VAL A 48 11.21 7.67 -19.83
C VAL A 48 11.33 8.07 -21.30
N ASP A 49 10.39 7.62 -22.12
CA ASP A 49 10.29 8.02 -23.53
C ASP A 49 9.35 9.22 -23.72
N TYR A 50 8.22 9.25 -22.98
CA TYR A 50 7.22 10.31 -23.11
C TYR A 50 6.70 10.75 -21.76
N VAL A 51 6.46 12.07 -21.63
CA VAL A 51 5.82 12.68 -20.47
C VAL A 51 4.49 13.28 -20.90
N VAL A 52 3.41 12.88 -20.27
CA VAL A 52 2.06 13.40 -20.49
C VAL A 52 1.66 14.27 -19.29
N VAL A 53 1.40 15.54 -19.53
CA VAL A 53 0.89 16.43 -18.48
C VAL A 53 -0.62 16.24 -18.37
N CYS A 54 -1.10 15.94 -17.17
CA CYS A 54 -2.53 15.82 -16.91
C CYS A 54 -3.19 17.20 -16.99
N GLU A 55 -4.13 17.39 -17.94
CA GLU A 55 -4.83 18.66 -18.13
C GLU A 55 -5.71 19.01 -16.91
N ASN A 56 -6.29 18.01 -16.28
CA ASN A 56 -7.07 18.16 -15.05
C ASN A 56 -6.38 17.45 -13.88
N PRO A 57 -5.65 18.17 -12.99
CA PRO A 57 -4.95 17.57 -11.87
C PRO A 57 -5.84 16.73 -10.94
N ALA A 58 -7.15 16.98 -10.89
CA ALA A 58 -8.10 16.17 -10.12
C ALA A 58 -8.24 14.73 -10.66
N GLN A 59 -7.83 14.48 -11.90
CA GLN A 59 -7.79 13.15 -12.51
C GLN A 59 -6.46 12.41 -12.29
N HIS A 60 -5.52 13.06 -11.62
CA HIS A 60 -4.23 12.49 -11.22
C HIS A 60 -4.18 12.46 -9.68
N GLY A 61 -4.99 11.57 -9.09
CA GLY A 61 -5.10 11.44 -7.64
C GLY A 61 -3.89 10.76 -7.01
N VAL A 62 -3.70 11.01 -5.72
CA VAL A 62 -2.72 10.30 -4.88
C VAL A 62 -3.16 8.84 -4.65
N SER A 63 -4.44 8.57 -4.78
CA SER A 63 -5.06 7.24 -4.80
C SER A 63 -6.27 7.24 -5.72
N PHE A 64 -6.95 6.10 -5.89
CA PHE A 64 -8.19 6.06 -6.66
C PHE A 64 -9.36 6.79 -5.99
N ALA A 65 -9.30 7.01 -4.68
CA ALA A 65 -10.34 7.72 -3.93
C ALA A 65 -10.02 9.20 -3.70
N GLU A 66 -8.73 9.58 -3.64
CA GLU A 66 -8.31 10.89 -3.18
C GLU A 66 -7.40 11.58 -4.19
N THR A 67 -7.69 12.85 -4.45
CA THR A 67 -6.87 13.69 -5.33
C THR A 67 -5.56 14.08 -4.67
N ASP A 68 -5.60 14.35 -3.35
CA ASP A 68 -4.45 14.78 -2.57
C ASP A 68 -4.63 14.39 -1.09
N ASN A 69 -3.56 13.85 -0.49
CA ASN A 69 -3.51 13.59 0.94
C ASN A 69 -2.06 13.60 1.42
N ILE A 70 -1.59 14.74 1.87
CA ILE A 70 -0.20 14.93 2.30
C ILE A 70 0.19 14.03 3.49
N ALA A 71 -0.77 13.54 4.28
CA ALA A 71 -0.49 12.62 5.38
C ALA A 71 0.01 11.25 4.92
N TYR A 72 -0.22 10.89 3.65
CA TYR A 72 0.30 9.65 3.05
C TYR A 72 1.79 9.73 2.71
N THR A 73 2.32 10.93 2.54
CA THR A 73 3.73 11.13 2.17
C THR A 73 4.70 10.97 3.35
N GLY A 74 4.18 10.98 4.57
CA GLY A 74 4.99 11.01 5.80
C GLY A 74 5.64 12.38 6.10
N ARG A 75 5.53 13.37 5.21
CA ARG A 75 6.09 14.72 5.41
C ARG A 75 5.30 15.56 6.41
N VAL A 76 4.02 15.29 6.54
CA VAL A 76 3.13 15.92 7.52
C VAL A 76 2.46 14.84 8.35
N ARG A 77 2.42 15.04 9.65
CA ARG A 77 1.72 14.15 10.56
C ARG A 77 0.35 14.69 10.91
N MET A 78 -0.65 13.86 10.72
CA MET A 78 -2.03 14.10 11.15
C MET A 78 -2.26 13.48 12.53
N ALA A 79 -3.01 14.19 13.39
CA ALA A 79 -3.42 13.60 14.67
C ALA A 79 -4.33 12.40 14.41
N VAL A 80 -3.94 11.21 14.90
CA VAL A 80 -4.69 9.96 14.71
C VAL A 80 -6.10 10.05 15.31
N SER A 81 -6.29 10.85 16.37
CA SER A 81 -7.61 11.15 16.96
C SER A 81 -8.61 11.80 15.99
N ARG A 82 -8.15 12.29 14.82
CA ARG A 82 -9.03 12.78 13.74
C ARG A 82 -9.58 11.67 12.84
N LEU A 83 -8.98 10.49 12.89
CA LEU A 83 -9.53 9.34 12.19
C LEU A 83 -10.83 8.91 12.90
N GLN A 84 -11.90 8.88 12.14
CA GLN A 84 -13.18 8.46 12.70
C GLN A 84 -13.16 6.95 12.96
N PRO A 85 -13.69 6.48 14.10
CA PRO A 85 -13.85 5.06 14.33
C PRO A 85 -14.67 4.41 13.20
N ALA A 86 -14.33 3.18 12.83
CA ALA A 86 -15.12 2.43 11.87
C ALA A 86 -16.53 2.18 12.44
N PRO A 87 -17.58 2.32 11.63
CA PRO A 87 -18.94 2.01 12.07
C PRO A 87 -19.06 0.52 12.42
N LEU A 88 -19.98 0.19 13.32
CA LEU A 88 -20.24 -1.22 13.64
C LEU A 88 -20.84 -1.92 12.42
N SER A 89 -20.15 -2.96 11.97
CA SER A 89 -20.51 -3.76 10.80
C SER A 89 -19.99 -5.20 10.99
N ALA A 90 -20.38 -6.10 10.09
CA ALA A 90 -19.82 -7.45 10.04
C ALA A 90 -18.30 -7.41 9.85
N ASP A 91 -17.81 -6.54 8.97
CA ASP A 91 -16.38 -6.37 8.71
C ASP A 91 -15.64 -5.92 9.96
N LYS A 92 -16.17 -4.93 10.69
CA LYS A 92 -15.57 -4.49 11.96
C LYS A 92 -15.49 -5.62 12.99
N ILE A 93 -16.49 -6.50 13.05
CA ILE A 93 -16.47 -7.65 13.97
C ILE A 93 -15.36 -8.63 13.56
N ILE A 94 -15.22 -8.92 12.26
CA ILE A 94 -14.15 -9.77 11.71
C ILE A 94 -12.78 -9.15 12.00
N GLN A 95 -12.63 -7.87 11.73
CA GLN A 95 -11.38 -7.12 11.98
C GLN A 95 -11.00 -7.14 13.46
N ARG A 96 -11.96 -6.92 14.37
CA ARG A 96 -11.70 -7.01 15.82
C ARG A 96 -11.33 -8.41 16.25
N ARG A 97 -11.96 -9.45 15.68
CA ARG A 97 -11.59 -10.83 15.97
C ARG A 97 -10.16 -11.13 15.50
N ALA A 98 -9.81 -10.70 14.28
CA ALA A 98 -8.47 -10.87 13.76
C ALA A 98 -7.42 -10.08 14.55
N PHE A 99 -7.73 -8.85 14.96
CA PHE A 99 -6.88 -8.03 15.81
C PHE A 99 -6.47 -8.74 17.12
N LEU A 100 -7.32 -9.57 17.70
CA LEU A 100 -6.99 -10.32 18.92
C LEU A 100 -5.84 -11.32 18.74
N GLU A 101 -5.49 -11.70 17.51
CA GLU A 101 -4.33 -12.55 17.23
C GLU A 101 -3.00 -11.80 17.43
N LEU A 102 -3.02 -10.46 17.49
CA LEU A 102 -1.84 -9.65 17.80
C LEU A 102 -1.53 -9.61 19.30
N ALA A 103 -2.54 -9.77 20.15
CA ALA A 103 -2.41 -9.59 21.60
C ALA A 103 -1.33 -10.49 22.27
N PRO A 104 -1.12 -11.76 21.85
CA PRO A 104 -0.08 -12.60 22.43
C PRO A 104 1.32 -12.33 21.86
N LEU A 105 1.45 -11.52 20.81
CA LEU A 105 2.73 -11.24 20.13
C LEU A 105 3.39 -10.02 20.76
N HIS A 106 4.72 -10.03 20.80
CA HIS A 106 5.51 -8.90 21.27
C HIS A 106 6.15 -8.16 20.12
N ARG A 107 5.72 -6.93 19.88
CA ARG A 107 6.19 -6.06 18.80
C ARG A 107 6.23 -6.74 17.41
N PRO A 108 5.11 -7.40 17.00
CA PRO A 108 5.13 -8.13 15.75
C PRO A 108 5.25 -7.19 14.55
N THR A 109 5.91 -7.68 13.50
CA THR A 109 5.82 -7.12 12.16
C THR A 109 4.71 -7.84 11.42
N ILE A 110 3.71 -7.09 10.96
CA ILE A 110 2.52 -7.65 10.35
C ILE A 110 2.35 -7.16 8.91
N ASN A 111 1.77 -8.01 8.05
CA ASN A 111 1.26 -7.58 6.75
C ASN A 111 -0.27 -7.52 6.78
N LEU A 112 -0.83 -6.45 6.22
CA LEU A 112 -2.26 -6.30 6.01
C LEU A 112 -2.56 -6.26 4.50
N GLY A 113 -3.27 -7.29 4.02
CA GLY A 113 -3.74 -7.37 2.65
C GLY A 113 -4.94 -6.46 2.38
N ILE A 114 -5.31 -6.37 1.11
CA ILE A 114 -6.44 -5.58 0.62
C ILE A 114 -7.79 -6.07 1.20
N GLY A 115 -8.76 -5.17 1.30
CA GLY A 115 -10.11 -5.48 1.72
C GLY A 115 -10.28 -5.48 3.24
N ILE A 116 -10.99 -6.47 3.79
CA ILE A 116 -11.31 -6.53 5.23
C ILE A 116 -10.06 -6.50 6.10
N ALA A 117 -8.96 -7.12 5.65
CA ALA A 117 -7.71 -7.18 6.40
C ALA A 117 -7.10 -5.79 6.64
N ALA A 118 -7.20 -4.86 5.71
CA ALA A 118 -6.67 -3.50 5.86
C ALA A 118 -7.23 -2.78 7.08
N GLY A 119 -8.51 -3.00 7.39
CA GLY A 119 -9.18 -2.36 8.53
C GLY A 119 -8.69 -2.81 9.91
N ILE A 120 -7.89 -3.88 10.01
CA ILE A 120 -7.28 -4.31 11.29
C ILE A 120 -6.38 -3.21 11.85
N GLY A 121 -5.64 -2.49 10.99
CA GLY A 121 -4.81 -1.36 11.39
C GLY A 121 -5.62 -0.20 12.00
N ARG A 122 -6.83 0.03 11.48
CA ARG A 122 -7.76 1.00 12.05
C ARG A 122 -8.28 0.56 13.42
N ILE A 123 -8.60 -0.73 13.58
CA ILE A 123 -8.99 -1.29 14.89
C ILE A 123 -7.85 -1.12 15.90
N ALA A 124 -6.61 -1.44 15.53
CA ALA A 124 -5.46 -1.24 16.40
C ALA A 124 -5.35 0.22 16.87
N SER A 125 -5.54 1.17 15.95
CA SER A 125 -5.56 2.61 16.27
C SER A 125 -6.72 2.99 17.20
N GLU A 126 -7.93 2.44 17.00
CA GLU A 126 -9.09 2.67 17.88
C GLU A 126 -8.88 2.14 19.31
N GLU A 127 -8.19 1.00 19.43
CA GLU A 127 -7.87 0.38 20.72
C GLU A 127 -6.63 0.99 21.39
N GLY A 128 -5.95 1.92 20.74
CA GLY A 128 -4.71 2.51 21.25
C GLY A 128 -3.54 1.51 21.30
N PHE A 129 -3.59 0.46 20.49
CA PHE A 129 -2.53 -0.54 20.40
C PHE A 129 -1.47 -0.07 19.40
N ASP A 130 -0.25 0.12 19.87
CA ASP A 130 0.88 0.66 19.10
C ASP A 130 2.15 -0.23 19.18
N ASP A 131 2.08 -1.36 19.89
CA ASP A 131 3.20 -2.29 20.06
C ASP A 131 3.34 -3.26 18.87
N TYR A 132 3.28 -2.74 17.64
CA TYR A 132 3.46 -3.51 16.42
C TYR A 132 3.99 -2.64 15.26
N THR A 133 4.53 -3.29 14.24
CA THR A 133 4.89 -2.64 12.97
C THR A 133 3.98 -3.15 11.86
N VAL A 134 3.11 -2.28 11.33
CA VAL A 134 2.32 -2.63 10.16
C VAL A 134 3.13 -2.43 8.88
N THR A 135 2.99 -3.36 7.95
CA THR A 135 3.47 -3.24 6.59
C THR A 135 2.32 -3.46 5.61
N ILE A 136 2.38 -2.78 4.48
CA ILE A 136 1.45 -2.93 3.38
C ILE A 136 2.25 -3.36 2.15
N GLU A 137 1.72 -4.28 1.37
CA GLU A 137 2.41 -4.87 0.20
C GLU A 137 2.96 -3.83 -0.78
N SER A 138 2.33 -2.66 -0.86
CA SER A 138 2.79 -1.51 -1.66
C SER A 138 4.16 -0.94 -1.27
N GLY A 139 4.74 -1.37 -0.14
CA GLY A 139 6.01 -0.87 0.40
C GLY A 139 5.86 0.17 1.50
N VAL A 140 4.65 0.44 1.96
CA VAL A 140 4.39 1.37 3.06
C VAL A 140 4.54 0.66 4.40
N ILE A 141 5.29 1.27 5.32
CA ILE A 141 5.59 0.74 6.65
C ILE A 141 5.11 1.74 7.71
N GLY A 142 4.42 1.24 8.71
CA GLY A 142 3.89 2.03 9.81
C GLY A 142 2.68 2.88 9.44
N GLY A 143 2.20 3.65 10.41
CA GLY A 143 0.99 4.47 10.25
C GLY A 143 -0.31 3.68 10.36
N VAL A 144 -1.40 4.30 9.95
CA VAL A 144 -2.73 3.67 9.87
C VAL A 144 -3.06 3.43 8.41
N PRO A 145 -3.17 2.16 7.96
CA PRO A 145 -3.47 1.83 6.58
C PRO A 145 -4.77 2.48 6.09
N ALA A 146 -4.73 3.00 4.88
CA ALA A 146 -5.93 3.43 4.18
C ALA A 146 -6.71 2.21 3.66
N GLU A 147 -8.01 2.38 3.52
CA GLU A 147 -8.91 1.31 3.15
C GLU A 147 -9.49 1.53 1.75
N GLU A 148 -10.19 0.54 1.21
CA GLU A 148 -10.90 0.60 -0.05
C GLU A 148 -10.03 1.09 -1.23
N LEU A 149 -10.47 2.13 -1.94
CA LEU A 149 -9.78 2.67 -3.11
C LEU A 149 -8.51 3.47 -2.79
N SER A 150 -8.22 3.71 -1.53
CA SER A 150 -6.94 4.28 -1.07
C SER A 150 -5.99 3.23 -0.51
N PHE A 151 -6.34 1.94 -0.55
CA PHE A 151 -5.46 0.85 -0.09
C PHE A 151 -4.10 0.92 -0.79
N GLY A 152 -3.06 0.65 -0.02
CA GLY A 152 -1.66 0.81 -0.42
C GLY A 152 -0.98 2.00 0.24
N ALA A 153 -1.75 3.02 0.64
CA ALA A 153 -1.27 4.15 1.41
C ALA A 153 -1.50 3.95 2.92
N ALA A 154 -0.85 4.75 3.75
CA ALA A 154 -1.13 4.87 5.17
C ALA A 154 -1.06 6.31 5.64
N VAL A 155 -1.90 6.67 6.60
CA VAL A 155 -1.79 7.94 7.31
C VAL A 155 -0.60 7.87 8.26
N ASN A 156 0.31 8.82 8.18
CA ASN A 156 1.53 8.89 8.99
C ASN A 156 2.48 7.68 8.82
N PRO A 157 2.82 7.25 7.63
CA PRO A 157 3.80 6.19 7.45
C PRO A 157 5.12 6.55 8.12
N THR A 158 5.89 5.55 8.53
CA THR A 158 7.23 5.73 9.10
C THR A 158 8.33 5.51 8.07
N ALA A 159 8.05 4.70 7.05
CA ALA A 159 8.91 4.51 5.89
C ALA A 159 8.07 4.16 4.66
N ILE A 160 8.61 4.46 3.48
CA ILE A 160 8.04 4.07 2.18
C ILE A 160 9.20 3.53 1.36
N VAL A 161 9.13 2.25 1.00
CA VAL A 161 10.14 1.54 0.23
C VAL A 161 9.54 1.02 -1.08
N PRO A 162 10.34 0.68 -2.10
CA PRO A 162 9.84 -0.02 -3.27
C PRO A 162 9.18 -1.35 -2.90
N GLN A 163 8.11 -1.71 -3.60
CA GLN A 163 7.36 -2.95 -3.36
C GLN A 163 8.27 -4.20 -3.42
N ALA A 164 9.17 -4.27 -4.41
CA ALA A 164 10.12 -5.37 -4.52
C ALA A 164 10.98 -5.53 -3.25
N SER A 165 11.46 -4.42 -2.68
CA SER A 165 12.23 -4.46 -1.42
C SER A 165 11.38 -4.89 -0.23
N GLN A 166 10.09 -4.57 -0.23
CA GLN A 166 9.17 -5.04 0.81
C GLN A 166 8.97 -6.55 0.73
N PHE A 167 8.82 -7.10 -0.49
CA PHE A 167 8.71 -8.54 -0.68
C PHE A 167 10.01 -9.29 -0.39
N ASP A 168 11.17 -8.73 -0.72
CA ASP A 168 12.47 -9.29 -0.29
C ASP A 168 12.54 -9.43 1.25
N PHE A 169 11.99 -8.46 1.98
CA PHE A 169 11.91 -8.54 3.44
C PHE A 169 10.95 -9.65 3.90
N TYR A 170 9.80 -9.82 3.24
CA TYR A 170 8.86 -10.89 3.55
C TYR A 170 9.44 -12.27 3.28
N ASP A 171 10.03 -12.46 2.10
CA ASP A 171 10.66 -13.72 1.68
C ASP A 171 11.87 -14.08 2.56
N GLY A 172 12.55 -13.07 3.08
CA GLY A 172 13.63 -13.23 4.06
C GLY A 172 13.18 -13.63 5.46
N GLY A 173 11.88 -13.77 5.71
CA GLY A 173 11.31 -14.14 7.02
C GLY A 173 11.06 -12.97 7.95
N GLY A 174 10.84 -11.77 7.42
CA GLY A 174 10.61 -10.55 8.20
C GLY A 174 9.23 -10.40 8.81
N LEU A 175 8.26 -11.28 8.45
CA LEU A 175 6.90 -11.23 8.97
C LEU A 175 6.68 -12.19 10.14
N ASP A 176 6.01 -11.71 11.18
CA ASP A 176 5.50 -12.54 12.26
C ASP A 176 4.09 -13.06 11.95
N ILE A 177 3.25 -12.24 11.31
CA ILE A 177 1.89 -12.62 10.92
C ILE A 177 1.42 -11.82 9.70
N ALA A 178 0.67 -12.46 8.83
CA ALA A 178 -0.03 -11.82 7.72
C ALA A 178 -1.54 -12.03 7.83
N PHE A 179 -2.32 -10.99 7.51
CA PHE A 179 -3.76 -11.04 7.41
C PHE A 179 -4.16 -10.84 5.96
N LEU A 180 -4.64 -11.91 5.34
CA LEU A 180 -4.95 -11.94 3.92
C LEU A 180 -6.40 -12.33 3.69
N GLY A 181 -7.00 -11.78 2.64
CA GLY A 181 -8.32 -12.18 2.18
C GLY A 181 -8.26 -13.46 1.36
N MET A 182 -9.39 -14.20 1.33
CA MET A 182 -9.57 -15.35 0.45
C MET A 182 -11.01 -15.38 -0.05
N ALA A 183 -11.23 -15.99 -1.22
CA ALA A 183 -12.57 -16.18 -1.74
C ALA A 183 -13.20 -17.50 -1.29
N GLU A 184 -12.39 -18.53 -1.13
CA GLU A 184 -12.83 -19.85 -0.69
C GLU A 184 -11.82 -20.42 0.31
N VAL A 185 -12.34 -21.15 1.29
CA VAL A 185 -11.54 -21.93 2.25
C VAL A 185 -12.22 -23.28 2.49
N ASP A 186 -11.44 -24.34 2.49
CA ASP A 186 -11.96 -25.65 2.79
C ASP A 186 -11.84 -26.00 4.30
N ARG A 187 -12.39 -27.15 4.69
CA ARG A 187 -12.36 -27.62 6.07
C ARG A 187 -10.95 -27.96 6.60
N HIS A 188 -9.96 -28.04 5.74
CA HIS A 188 -8.56 -28.33 6.09
C HIS A 188 -7.70 -27.07 6.14
N GLY A 189 -8.28 -25.89 5.85
CA GLY A 189 -7.58 -24.60 5.82
C GLY A 189 -6.89 -24.30 4.48
N ALA A 190 -7.13 -25.11 3.42
CA ALA A 190 -6.66 -24.74 2.10
C ALA A 190 -7.50 -23.59 1.54
N VAL A 191 -6.83 -22.57 0.98
CA VAL A 191 -7.46 -21.37 0.48
C VAL A 191 -7.37 -21.26 -1.03
N ASN A 192 -8.34 -20.59 -1.66
CA ASN A 192 -8.33 -20.29 -3.08
C ASN A 192 -8.65 -18.81 -3.30
N VAL A 193 -7.77 -18.14 -4.04
CA VAL A 193 -7.91 -16.74 -4.46
C VAL A 193 -7.67 -16.56 -5.96
N SER A 194 -7.16 -17.59 -6.66
CA SER A 194 -6.60 -17.45 -8.01
C SER A 194 -7.44 -18.09 -9.10
N ARG A 195 -8.15 -19.19 -8.82
CA ARG A 195 -8.80 -19.99 -9.86
C ARG A 195 -10.26 -20.29 -9.55
N PHE A 196 -11.15 -19.86 -10.44
CA PHE A 196 -12.59 -20.10 -10.33
C PHE A 196 -13.14 -20.62 -11.67
N ASN A 197 -14.02 -21.60 -11.62
CA ASN A 197 -14.65 -22.17 -12.83
C ASN A 197 -13.66 -22.51 -13.96
N ASN A 198 -12.53 -23.12 -13.61
CA ASN A 198 -11.42 -23.44 -14.52
C ASN A 198 -10.68 -22.24 -15.15
N SER A 199 -10.98 -21.02 -14.76
CA SER A 199 -10.30 -19.80 -15.21
C SER A 199 -9.40 -19.26 -14.12
N ILE A 200 -8.18 -18.84 -14.45
CA ILE A 200 -7.32 -18.07 -13.58
C ILE A 200 -7.82 -16.62 -13.60
N VAL A 201 -8.15 -16.08 -12.44
CA VAL A 201 -8.70 -14.73 -12.30
C VAL A 201 -7.69 -13.74 -11.69
N GLY A 202 -6.60 -14.26 -11.15
CA GLY A 202 -5.54 -13.49 -10.55
C GLY A 202 -4.39 -14.37 -10.10
N VAL A 203 -3.40 -13.76 -9.50
CA VAL A 203 -2.21 -14.46 -8.97
C VAL A 203 -2.29 -14.72 -7.46
N GLY A 204 -3.36 -14.27 -6.82
CA GLY A 204 -3.60 -14.41 -5.39
C GLY A 204 -3.11 -13.25 -4.59
#